data_ce76700c1a1eb6cef70d7f5ddf89fa2f
#
_entry.id   ce76700c1a1eb6cef70d7f5ddf89fa2f
#
_cell.length_a   1.000
_cell.length_b   1.000
_cell.length_c   1.000
_cell.angle_alpha   90.00
_cell.angle_beta   90.00
_cell.angle_gamma   90.00
#
_symmetry.space_group_name_H-M   'P 1'
#
loop_
_entity.id
_entity.type
_entity.pdbx_description
1 polymer ?
#
loop_
_entity_poly.entity_id
_entity_poly.type
_entity_poly.pdbx_seq_one_letter_code
_entity_poly.pdbx_strand_id
1 'polypeptide(L)'
;SYPEKWYFGQPHVPCTSIDNGDYVYGSEEKLREILKFLRDNVKFNVLFVVNSPGAALIGDDLRGIAESEIKDRPVIIYESPGFSENMPKGHTRAFDALIPYIKKNNDVKDSCHSHIGNCHAEDYSRKTSVKGVHQKKVNILGLGLWRRNFQGDVEEIKRLCEMMGVRVNCMLMAGCYWREICSLKDADLNIVIAPEFGVKIAEALKELGGTECYICESQPVGFKATELWAKEICKILALPDPRRIIEESEKIRARCYPLISRLNSLTGLPTGHPFAVEGRYSEALGYCKFLLEYFGMTPDSISILDKDMDYSKNALENFLSAYGVKSALEKQIMDTDGEIVLACGNTIGALKLKGTDFGGIDISLPALGYIDVIPKTHLGLSGAALLVELILNGLRF
;
A
#
# COMPACT_ATOMS: atom_id res chain seq x y z
N SER A 1 -2.18 3.34 -11.94
CA SER A 1 -3.44 2.96 -12.60
C SER A 1 -4.48 4.00 -12.30
N TYR A 2 -4.91 4.73 -13.30
CA TYR A 2 -6.03 5.65 -13.16
C TYR A 2 -7.34 4.87 -13.03
N PRO A 3 -8.33 5.37 -12.28
CA PRO A 3 -9.62 4.71 -12.14
C PRO A 3 -10.26 4.48 -13.50
N GLU A 4 -10.82 3.30 -13.74
CA GLU A 4 -11.51 2.91 -14.97
C GLU A 4 -12.58 3.90 -15.43
N LYS A 5 -13.18 4.63 -14.51
CA LYS A 5 -14.18 5.68 -14.78
C LYS A 5 -13.66 6.85 -15.61
N TRP A 6 -12.35 6.95 -15.80
CA TRP A 6 -11.80 8.01 -16.66
C TRP A 6 -12.18 7.82 -18.15
N TYR A 7 -12.34 6.60 -18.60
CA TYR A 7 -12.75 6.34 -20.00
C TYR A 7 -14.22 6.61 -20.29
N PHE A 8 -15.10 6.53 -19.29
CA PHE A 8 -16.55 6.54 -19.45
C PHE A 8 -17.25 7.63 -18.65
N GLY A 9 -16.54 8.56 -18.02
CA GLY A 9 -17.11 9.62 -17.23
C GLY A 9 -16.15 10.78 -16.98
N GLN A 10 -16.58 11.76 -16.21
CA GLN A 10 -15.72 12.88 -15.82
C GLN A 10 -14.60 12.37 -14.88
N PRO A 11 -13.35 12.85 -15.05
CA PRO A 11 -12.26 12.45 -14.19
C PRO A 11 -12.55 12.86 -12.75
N HIS A 12 -12.24 11.96 -11.79
CA HIS A 12 -12.34 12.29 -10.37
C HIS A 12 -11.25 13.27 -9.91
N VAL A 13 -10.31 13.60 -10.80
CA VAL A 13 -9.22 14.56 -10.57
C VAL A 13 -9.28 15.61 -11.68
N PRO A 14 -10.15 16.63 -11.55
CA PRO A 14 -10.17 17.75 -12.48
C PRO A 14 -8.88 18.57 -12.36
N CYS A 15 -8.43 19.13 -13.48
CA CYS A 15 -7.21 19.94 -13.54
C CYS A 15 -7.55 21.35 -14.06
N THR A 16 -6.92 22.38 -13.47
CA THR A 16 -7.08 23.78 -13.88
C THR A 16 -6.44 24.10 -15.23
N SER A 17 -5.55 23.22 -15.73
CA SER A 17 -4.85 23.41 -17.02
C SER A 17 -4.17 24.78 -17.15
N ILE A 18 -3.21 25.04 -16.24
CA ILE A 18 -2.42 26.28 -16.16
C ILE A 18 -1.66 26.50 -17.46
N ASP A 19 -1.75 27.70 -18.03
CA ASP A 19 -1.02 28.13 -19.23
C ASP A 19 0.05 29.17 -18.92
N ASN A 20 0.76 29.65 -19.96
CA ASN A 20 1.84 30.62 -19.80
C ASN A 20 1.37 31.99 -19.23
N GLY A 21 0.11 32.36 -19.48
CA GLY A 21 -0.47 33.59 -18.92
C GLY A 21 -0.67 33.47 -17.43
N ASP A 22 -1.10 32.31 -16.94
CA ASP A 22 -1.33 32.06 -15.52
C ASP A 22 -0.01 32.12 -14.71
N TYR A 23 1.13 31.74 -15.31
CA TYR A 23 2.43 31.88 -14.63
C TYR A 23 2.84 33.34 -14.41
N VAL A 24 2.32 34.26 -15.21
CA VAL A 24 2.66 35.69 -15.13
C VAL A 24 1.62 36.46 -14.30
N TYR A 25 0.34 36.14 -14.48
CA TYR A 25 -0.77 36.90 -13.92
C TYR A 25 -1.49 36.22 -12.75
N GLY A 26 -1.12 34.98 -12.42
CA GLY A 26 -1.80 34.17 -11.41
C GLY A 26 -2.87 33.24 -12.02
N SER A 27 -3.18 32.16 -11.30
CA SER A 27 -4.17 31.15 -11.73
C SER A 27 -5.46 31.18 -10.89
N GLU A 28 -5.63 32.19 -10.04
CA GLU A 28 -6.71 32.31 -9.08
C GLU A 28 -8.10 32.22 -9.72
N GLU A 29 -8.35 32.91 -10.85
CA GLU A 29 -9.64 32.87 -11.52
C GLU A 29 -10.02 31.47 -12.03
N LYS A 30 -9.06 30.77 -12.63
CA LYS A 30 -9.29 29.38 -13.09
C LYS A 30 -9.61 28.45 -11.93
N LEU A 31 -8.94 28.61 -10.80
CA LEU A 31 -9.22 27.82 -9.60
C LEU A 31 -10.62 28.15 -9.06
N ARG A 32 -11.02 29.43 -8.99
CA ARG A 32 -12.36 29.85 -8.58
C ARG A 32 -13.46 29.27 -9.47
N GLU A 33 -13.28 29.29 -10.78
CA GLU A 33 -14.25 28.75 -11.73
C GLU A 33 -14.46 27.25 -11.53
N ILE A 34 -13.38 26.47 -11.38
CA ILE A 34 -13.47 25.04 -11.11
C ILE A 34 -14.12 24.75 -9.77
N LEU A 35 -13.76 25.49 -8.71
CA LEU A 35 -14.35 25.31 -7.40
C LEU A 35 -15.86 25.62 -7.40
N LYS A 36 -16.29 26.67 -8.07
CA LYS A 36 -17.71 26.98 -8.28
C LYS A 36 -18.43 25.87 -9.05
N PHE A 37 -17.82 25.40 -10.14
CA PHE A 37 -18.38 24.30 -10.92
C PHE A 37 -18.55 23.04 -10.07
N LEU A 38 -17.53 22.66 -9.30
CA LEU A 38 -17.57 21.48 -8.42
C LEU A 38 -18.62 21.63 -7.31
N ARG A 39 -18.70 22.81 -6.68
CA ARG A 39 -19.70 23.12 -5.66
C ARG A 39 -21.13 22.94 -6.18
N ASP A 40 -21.39 23.44 -7.37
CA ASP A 40 -22.74 23.55 -7.92
C ASP A 40 -23.18 22.27 -8.67
N ASN A 41 -22.24 21.49 -9.22
CA ASN A 41 -22.56 20.39 -10.13
C ASN A 41 -22.10 18.99 -9.60
N VAL A 42 -21.22 18.92 -8.59
CA VAL A 42 -20.66 17.65 -8.16
C VAL A 42 -21.00 17.38 -6.69
N LYS A 43 -21.50 16.18 -6.41
CA LYS A 43 -21.72 15.74 -5.02
C LYS A 43 -20.43 15.12 -4.49
N PHE A 44 -19.85 15.73 -3.46
CA PHE A 44 -18.67 15.20 -2.75
C PHE A 44 -18.78 15.48 -1.25
N ASN A 45 -18.10 14.67 -0.44
CA ASN A 45 -18.04 14.85 1.02
C ASN A 45 -16.77 15.60 1.47
N VAL A 46 -15.74 15.56 0.67
CA VAL A 46 -14.45 16.23 0.89
C VAL A 46 -13.82 16.55 -0.47
N LEU A 47 -13.14 17.68 -0.56
CA LEU A 47 -12.35 18.06 -1.72
C LEU A 47 -10.88 18.19 -1.34
N PHE A 48 -10.00 17.60 -2.14
CA PHE A 48 -8.56 17.83 -2.05
C PHE A 48 -8.15 18.78 -3.17
N VAL A 49 -7.45 19.86 -2.82
CA VAL A 49 -6.79 20.75 -3.78
C VAL A 49 -5.30 20.52 -3.66
N VAL A 50 -4.70 20.04 -4.76
CA VAL A 50 -3.28 19.70 -4.82
C VAL A 50 -2.64 20.57 -5.91
N ASN A 51 -1.59 21.32 -5.55
CA ASN A 51 -0.84 22.06 -6.56
C ASN A 51 0.26 21.20 -7.18
N SER A 52 0.55 21.47 -8.44
CA SER A 52 1.73 20.93 -9.11
C SER A 52 2.98 21.76 -8.75
N PRO A 53 4.20 21.24 -9.00
CA PRO A 53 5.42 22.02 -8.80
C PRO A 53 5.43 23.38 -9.51
N GLY A 54 4.90 23.42 -10.75
CA GLY A 54 4.75 24.66 -11.51
C GLY A 54 3.76 25.63 -10.86
N ALA A 55 2.59 25.14 -10.45
CA ALA A 55 1.59 25.96 -9.77
C ALA A 55 2.09 26.51 -8.42
N ALA A 56 2.91 25.76 -7.71
CA ALA A 56 3.51 26.23 -6.46
C ALA A 56 4.43 27.44 -6.62
N LEU A 57 5.01 27.65 -7.81
CA LEU A 57 5.85 28.81 -8.11
C LEU A 57 5.04 30.10 -8.33
N ILE A 58 3.75 29.98 -8.66
CA ILE A 58 2.87 31.15 -8.86
C ILE A 58 2.58 31.82 -7.52
N GLY A 59 2.41 31.05 -6.46
CA GLY A 59 2.22 31.57 -5.09
C GLY A 59 0.79 32.05 -4.80
N ASP A 60 -0.21 31.56 -5.53
CA ASP A 60 -1.63 31.86 -5.28
C ASP A 60 -2.06 31.37 -3.87
N ASP A 61 -2.93 32.11 -3.19
CA ASP A 61 -3.52 31.70 -1.91
C ASP A 61 -4.62 30.64 -2.13
N LEU A 62 -4.21 29.38 -2.34
CA LEU A 62 -5.12 28.27 -2.59
C LEU A 62 -6.13 28.10 -1.44
N ARG A 63 -5.70 28.35 -0.19
CA ARG A 63 -6.57 28.19 0.97
C ARG A 63 -7.65 29.26 1.02
N GLY A 64 -7.28 30.53 0.93
CA GLY A 64 -8.22 31.64 0.95
C GLY A 64 -9.22 31.53 -0.19
N ILE A 65 -8.77 31.15 -1.41
CA ILE A 65 -9.64 30.94 -2.56
C ILE A 65 -10.63 29.80 -2.28
N ALA A 66 -10.15 28.64 -1.81
CA ALA A 66 -10.99 27.48 -1.59
C ALA A 66 -12.01 27.70 -0.47
N GLU A 67 -11.62 28.29 0.66
CA GLU A 67 -12.50 28.60 1.79
C GLU A 67 -13.55 29.70 1.43
N SER A 68 -13.24 30.59 0.49
CA SER A 68 -14.21 31.58 0.00
C SER A 68 -15.32 30.95 -0.84
N GLU A 69 -14.99 29.93 -1.63
CA GLU A 69 -15.93 29.31 -2.59
C GLU A 69 -16.71 28.14 -2.00
N ILE A 70 -16.11 27.37 -1.09
CA ILE A 70 -16.71 26.15 -0.50
C ILE A 70 -16.71 26.28 1.03
N LYS A 71 -17.90 26.56 1.61
CA LYS A 71 -18.06 26.82 3.04
C LYS A 71 -18.72 25.70 3.82
N ASP A 72 -19.41 24.81 3.13
CA ASP A 72 -20.30 23.77 3.71
C ASP A 72 -19.64 22.39 3.82
N ARG A 73 -18.45 22.21 3.24
CA ARG A 73 -17.74 20.93 3.17
C ARG A 73 -16.26 21.11 3.44
N PRO A 74 -15.56 20.06 3.93
CA PRO A 74 -14.12 20.09 4.09
C PRO A 74 -13.39 20.29 2.77
N VAL A 75 -12.50 21.27 2.70
CA VAL A 75 -11.55 21.44 1.61
C VAL A 75 -10.16 21.34 2.19
N ILE A 76 -9.41 20.35 1.71
CA ILE A 76 -8.06 20.02 2.19
C ILE A 76 -7.07 20.51 1.16
N ILE A 77 -6.23 21.46 1.55
CA ILE A 77 -5.18 21.99 0.70
C ILE A 77 -3.91 21.21 0.95
N TYR A 78 -3.35 20.65 -0.10
CA TYR A 78 -2.09 19.95 -0.08
C TYR A 78 -1.10 20.60 -1.05
N GLU A 79 -0.20 21.38 -0.48
CA GLU A 79 0.86 22.03 -1.22
C GLU A 79 2.07 21.12 -1.29
N SER A 80 2.35 20.57 -2.47
CA SER A 80 3.47 19.69 -2.72
C SER A 80 4.33 20.23 -3.86
N PRO A 81 5.45 20.91 -3.59
CA PRO A 81 6.35 21.41 -4.62
C PRO A 81 7.04 20.28 -5.43
N GLY A 82 6.88 19.01 -5.06
CA GLY A 82 7.20 17.84 -5.86
C GLY A 82 8.69 17.49 -6.01
N PHE A 83 9.61 18.36 -5.62
CA PHE A 83 11.04 18.13 -5.83
C PHE A 83 11.85 17.94 -4.53
N SER A 84 11.22 18.10 -3.37
CA SER A 84 11.93 18.18 -2.10
C SER A 84 11.90 16.90 -1.28
N GLU A 85 11.04 15.94 -1.61
CA GLU A 85 10.78 14.78 -0.76
C GLU A 85 10.49 13.50 -1.57
N ASN A 86 10.70 12.35 -0.90
CA ASN A 86 10.34 11.06 -1.45
C ASN A 86 8.84 10.75 -1.24
N MET A 87 8.37 9.69 -1.89
CA MET A 87 6.96 9.27 -1.85
C MET A 87 6.44 8.97 -0.42
N PRO A 88 7.17 8.28 0.47
CA PRO A 88 6.72 8.07 1.85
C PRO A 88 6.50 9.36 2.64
N LYS A 89 7.37 10.35 2.48
CA LYS A 89 7.21 11.66 3.13
C LYS A 89 5.99 12.41 2.58
N GLY A 90 5.79 12.39 1.26
CA GLY A 90 4.60 12.96 0.63
C GLY A 90 3.31 12.31 1.14
N HIS A 91 3.31 10.99 1.32
CA HIS A 91 2.20 10.25 1.90
C HIS A 91 1.90 10.67 3.35
N THR A 92 2.92 10.84 4.17
CA THR A 92 2.78 11.34 5.56
C THR A 92 2.20 12.75 5.58
N ARG A 93 2.71 13.67 4.76
CA ARG A 93 2.17 15.03 4.66
C ARG A 93 0.70 15.07 4.21
N ALA A 94 0.32 14.19 3.29
CA ALA A 94 -1.08 14.10 2.89
C ALA A 94 -1.97 13.69 4.08
N PHE A 95 -1.48 12.82 4.96
CA PHE A 95 -2.17 12.48 6.21
C PHE A 95 -2.19 13.66 7.19
N ASP A 96 -1.09 14.39 7.35
CA ASP A 96 -1.02 15.56 8.23
C ASP A 96 -2.07 16.61 7.87
N ALA A 97 -2.34 16.79 6.57
CA ALA A 97 -3.40 17.66 6.10
C ALA A 97 -4.82 17.18 6.49
N LEU A 98 -5.00 15.90 6.84
CA LEU A 98 -6.26 15.34 7.33
C LEU A 98 -6.46 15.52 8.84
N ILE A 99 -5.39 15.67 9.62
CA ILE A 99 -5.43 15.69 11.09
C ILE A 99 -6.43 16.71 11.66
N PRO A 100 -6.50 17.98 11.19
CA PRO A 100 -7.45 18.96 11.70
C PRO A 100 -8.90 18.51 11.59
N TYR A 101 -9.23 17.78 10.51
CA TYR A 101 -10.58 17.31 10.25
C TYR A 101 -10.93 16.08 11.07
N ILE A 102 -9.96 15.20 11.33
CA ILE A 102 -10.11 14.05 12.23
C ILE A 102 -10.34 14.54 13.68
N LYS A 103 -9.67 15.62 14.10
CA LYS A 103 -9.87 16.25 15.43
C LYS A 103 -11.26 16.88 15.56
N LYS A 104 -11.68 17.66 14.58
CA LYS A 104 -12.94 18.41 14.60
C LYS A 104 -14.18 17.52 14.67
N ASN A 105 -14.13 16.34 14.06
CA ASN A 105 -15.27 15.40 14.07
C ASN A 105 -15.51 14.72 15.43
N ASN A 106 -14.71 14.99 16.46
CA ASN A 106 -15.01 14.54 17.81
C ASN A 106 -16.21 15.28 18.45
N ASP A 107 -16.51 16.49 17.99
CA ASP A 107 -17.54 17.34 18.58
C ASP A 107 -18.91 17.18 17.87
N VAL A 108 -18.95 16.47 16.75
CA VAL A 108 -20.16 16.36 15.89
C VAL A 108 -20.51 14.89 15.64
N LYS A 109 -20.89 14.15 16.70
CA LYS A 109 -21.42 12.78 16.53
C LYS A 109 -22.78 12.72 15.80
N ASP A 110 -23.48 13.82 15.61
CA ASP A 110 -24.88 13.81 15.15
C ASP A 110 -25.15 14.39 13.74
N SER A 111 -24.20 15.02 13.08
CA SER A 111 -24.48 15.70 11.79
C SER A 111 -24.16 14.90 10.51
N CYS A 112 -23.46 13.77 10.62
CA CYS A 112 -23.09 12.97 9.45
C CYS A 112 -24.22 12.08 8.89
N HIS A 113 -25.38 12.02 9.57
CA HIS A 113 -26.49 11.12 9.19
C HIS A 113 -27.53 11.75 8.25
N SER A 114 -27.53 13.07 8.04
CA SER A 114 -28.64 13.75 7.40
C SER A 114 -28.50 14.05 5.90
N HIS A 115 -27.36 13.78 5.27
CA HIS A 115 -27.13 14.17 3.86
C HIS A 115 -26.61 13.03 2.94
N ILE A 116 -26.81 11.77 3.31
CA ILE A 116 -26.42 10.64 2.46
C ILE A 116 -27.61 10.22 1.61
N GLY A 117 -27.73 10.83 0.43
CA GLY A 117 -28.53 10.27 -0.66
C GLY A 117 -27.93 8.91 -1.06
N ASN A 118 -28.81 7.93 -1.30
CA ASN A 118 -28.56 6.55 -1.69
C ASN A 118 -27.43 6.41 -2.72
N CYS A 119 -26.21 6.20 -2.29
CA CYS A 119 -25.18 5.58 -3.10
C CYS A 119 -25.30 4.07 -2.88
N HIS A 120 -25.57 3.32 -3.94
CA HIS A 120 -25.59 1.86 -3.95
C HIS A 120 -24.19 1.31 -3.60
N ALA A 121 -23.87 1.29 -2.30
CA ALA A 121 -22.91 0.37 -1.73
C ALA A 121 -23.77 -0.72 -1.10
N GLU A 122 -23.81 -1.87 -1.73
CA GLU A 122 -24.48 -3.04 -1.19
C GLU A 122 -23.98 -3.26 0.24
N ASP A 123 -24.95 -3.32 1.13
CA ASP A 123 -24.81 -3.44 2.56
C ASP A 123 -24.26 -4.84 2.93
N TYR A 124 -22.94 -5.03 2.75
CA TYR A 124 -22.24 -6.24 3.20
C TYR A 124 -22.21 -6.38 4.73
N SER A 125 -22.78 -5.42 5.47
CA SER A 125 -22.71 -5.36 6.93
C SER A 125 -23.85 -6.11 7.65
N ARG A 126 -24.78 -6.79 6.94
CA ARG A 126 -26.01 -7.34 7.54
C ARG A 126 -26.05 -8.83 7.87
N LYS A 127 -24.97 -9.58 7.69
CA LYS A 127 -25.02 -11.04 8.00
C LYS A 127 -23.88 -11.52 8.88
N THR A 128 -23.80 -11.13 10.12
CA THR A 128 -23.26 -11.96 11.24
C THR A 128 -23.16 -11.14 12.53
N SER A 129 -24.26 -10.57 13.03
CA SER A 129 -24.29 -10.14 14.42
C SER A 129 -24.71 -11.32 15.30
N VAL A 130 -23.74 -12.05 15.81
CA VAL A 130 -23.95 -12.83 17.04
C VAL A 130 -24.12 -11.81 18.16
N LYS A 131 -25.32 -11.74 18.74
CA LYS A 131 -25.66 -10.83 19.84
C LYS A 131 -24.65 -11.01 20.97
N GLY A 132 -23.89 -9.97 21.31
CA GLY A 132 -23.17 -9.86 22.59
C GLY A 132 -21.64 -9.83 22.57
N VAL A 133 -20.95 -10.06 21.44
CA VAL A 133 -19.48 -9.95 21.38
C VAL A 133 -19.10 -8.71 20.55
N HIS A 134 -18.42 -7.76 21.19
CA HIS A 134 -17.88 -6.59 20.50
C HIS A 134 -16.78 -7.04 19.53
N GLN A 135 -17.07 -7.08 18.24
CA GLN A 135 -16.10 -7.46 17.21
C GLN A 135 -14.96 -6.46 17.19
N LYS A 136 -13.73 -6.93 17.35
CA LYS A 136 -12.51 -6.12 17.27
C LYS A 136 -12.36 -5.45 15.92
N LYS A 137 -11.97 -4.18 15.95
CA LYS A 137 -11.78 -3.34 14.75
C LYS A 137 -10.33 -2.92 14.60
N VAL A 138 -9.83 -2.93 13.38
CA VAL A 138 -8.45 -2.52 13.09
C VAL A 138 -8.40 -1.51 11.95
N ASN A 139 -7.45 -0.57 12.04
CA ASN A 139 -7.05 0.22 10.89
C ASN A 139 -5.83 -0.44 10.23
N ILE A 140 -5.77 -0.38 8.91
CA ILE A 140 -4.62 -0.83 8.14
C ILE A 140 -3.93 0.40 7.55
N LEU A 141 -2.64 0.52 7.81
CA LEU A 141 -1.79 1.64 7.42
C LEU A 141 -0.63 1.15 6.55
N GLY A 142 -0.14 2.03 5.67
CA GLY A 142 1.02 1.72 4.84
C GLY A 142 0.71 0.87 3.62
N LEU A 143 -0.55 0.76 3.22
CA LEU A 143 -0.95 0.31 1.89
C LEU A 143 -1.45 1.49 1.07
N GLY A 144 -1.36 1.42 -0.25
CA GLY A 144 -1.83 2.49 -1.11
C GLY A 144 -1.63 2.26 -2.59
N LEU A 145 -2.07 3.24 -3.39
CA LEU A 145 -2.04 3.23 -4.87
C LEU A 145 -0.63 3.11 -5.46
N TRP A 146 0.41 3.36 -4.67
CA TRP A 146 1.81 3.22 -5.06
C TRP A 146 2.27 1.77 -5.20
N ARG A 147 1.51 0.81 -4.69
CA ARG A 147 1.78 -0.62 -4.85
C ARG A 147 1.23 -1.12 -6.18
N ARG A 148 2.00 -1.98 -6.83
CA ARG A 148 1.60 -2.61 -8.10
C ARG A 148 0.23 -3.30 -8.00
N ASN A 149 0.05 -4.07 -6.94
CA ASN A 149 -1.09 -4.95 -6.74
C ASN A 149 -2.04 -4.44 -5.63
N PHE A 150 -2.18 -3.12 -5.45
CA PHE A 150 -2.87 -2.55 -4.27
C PHE A 150 -4.31 -3.07 -4.09
N GLN A 151 -5.06 -3.31 -5.16
CA GLN A 151 -6.43 -3.81 -5.06
C GLN A 151 -6.48 -5.20 -4.45
N GLY A 152 -5.68 -6.13 -4.98
CA GLY A 152 -5.58 -7.49 -4.43
C GLY A 152 -4.93 -7.51 -3.05
N ASP A 153 -3.98 -6.61 -2.75
CA ASP A 153 -3.41 -6.47 -1.42
C ASP A 153 -4.48 -6.06 -0.40
N VAL A 154 -5.35 -5.11 -0.76
CA VAL A 154 -6.49 -4.68 0.08
C VAL A 154 -7.48 -5.82 0.30
N GLU A 155 -7.84 -6.54 -0.76
CA GLU A 155 -8.78 -7.68 -0.69
C GLU A 155 -8.22 -8.80 0.19
N GLU A 156 -6.96 -9.18 0.00
CA GLU A 156 -6.33 -10.26 0.77
C GLU A 156 -6.16 -9.90 2.25
N ILE A 157 -5.72 -8.69 2.58
CA ILE A 157 -5.60 -8.26 3.98
C ILE A 157 -6.98 -8.20 4.66
N LYS A 158 -8.02 -7.72 3.98
CA LYS A 158 -9.39 -7.77 4.50
C LYS A 158 -9.84 -9.21 4.75
N ARG A 159 -9.62 -10.11 3.79
CA ARG A 159 -9.95 -11.52 3.90
C ARG A 159 -9.26 -12.19 5.10
N LEU A 160 -7.98 -11.93 5.29
CA LEU A 160 -7.22 -12.47 6.43
C LEU A 160 -7.73 -11.91 7.77
N CYS A 161 -8.06 -10.62 7.84
CA CYS A 161 -8.69 -10.03 9.02
C CYS A 161 -10.04 -10.70 9.35
N GLU A 162 -10.88 -10.93 8.34
CA GLU A 162 -12.17 -11.64 8.51
C GLU A 162 -11.97 -13.08 9.00
N MET A 163 -10.94 -13.78 8.52
CA MET A 163 -10.61 -15.14 8.99
C MET A 163 -10.18 -15.17 10.46
N MET A 164 -9.59 -14.08 10.97
CA MET A 164 -9.28 -13.88 12.38
C MET A 164 -10.48 -13.41 13.21
N GLY A 165 -11.64 -13.13 12.58
CA GLY A 165 -12.81 -12.55 13.23
C GLY A 165 -12.67 -11.04 13.52
N VAL A 166 -11.73 -10.37 12.87
CA VAL A 166 -11.45 -8.94 13.02
C VAL A 166 -12.09 -8.16 11.88
N ARG A 167 -12.70 -7.02 12.20
CA ARG A 167 -13.26 -6.10 11.21
C ARG A 167 -12.24 -5.02 10.85
N VAL A 168 -12.03 -4.80 9.56
CA VAL A 168 -11.27 -3.63 9.10
C VAL A 168 -12.17 -2.39 9.22
N ASN A 169 -11.72 -1.41 9.99
CA ASN A 169 -12.39 -0.13 10.20
C ASN A 169 -12.04 0.85 9.07
N CYS A 170 -10.75 0.97 8.76
CA CYS A 170 -10.26 1.82 7.68
C CYS A 170 -9.02 1.22 7.02
N MET A 171 -9.00 1.17 5.70
CA MET A 171 -7.79 0.93 4.88
C MET A 171 -7.26 2.29 4.45
N LEU A 172 -6.51 2.96 5.30
CA LEU A 172 -6.15 4.35 5.11
C LEU A 172 -5.36 4.57 3.81
N MET A 173 -5.82 5.51 2.97
CA MET A 173 -5.26 5.86 1.66
C MET A 173 -5.20 4.70 0.64
N ALA A 174 -5.97 3.64 0.89
CA ALA A 174 -6.10 2.49 0.01
C ALA A 174 -7.56 2.27 -0.46
N GLY A 175 -8.21 3.34 -0.89
CA GLY A 175 -9.60 3.30 -1.36
C GLY A 175 -10.64 3.45 -0.24
N CYS A 176 -10.27 4.05 0.91
CA CYS A 176 -11.20 4.31 2.00
C CYS A 176 -12.15 5.48 1.71
N TYR A 177 -13.31 5.45 2.33
CA TYR A 177 -14.27 6.55 2.31
C TYR A 177 -13.98 7.60 3.38
N TRP A 178 -14.44 8.83 3.17
CA TRP A 178 -14.31 9.92 4.14
C TRP A 178 -14.84 9.55 5.54
N ARG A 179 -15.97 8.85 5.61
CA ARG A 179 -16.54 8.37 6.87
C ARG A 179 -15.61 7.40 7.64
N GLU A 180 -14.82 6.60 6.91
CA GLU A 180 -13.87 5.65 7.52
C GLU A 180 -12.67 6.41 8.07
N ILE A 181 -12.21 7.47 7.39
CA ILE A 181 -11.17 8.37 7.90
C ILE A 181 -11.64 9.05 9.19
N CYS A 182 -12.89 9.52 9.22
CA CYS A 182 -13.47 10.12 10.43
C CYS A 182 -13.57 9.15 11.61
N SER A 183 -13.63 7.83 11.36
CA SER A 183 -13.72 6.77 12.38
C SER A 183 -12.39 6.13 12.76
N LEU A 184 -11.25 6.67 12.32
CA LEU A 184 -9.92 6.09 12.60
C LEU A 184 -9.66 5.84 14.09
N LYS A 185 -10.21 6.67 14.98
CA LYS A 185 -10.05 6.53 16.43
C LYS A 185 -10.88 5.41 17.05
N ASP A 186 -11.86 4.85 16.32
CA ASP A 186 -12.76 3.82 16.82
C ASP A 186 -12.15 2.41 16.69
N ALA A 187 -10.92 2.30 16.23
CA ALA A 187 -10.22 1.03 16.10
C ALA A 187 -9.55 0.61 17.42
N ASP A 188 -9.52 -0.71 17.65
CA ASP A 188 -8.80 -1.33 18.76
C ASP A 188 -7.29 -1.41 18.51
N LEU A 189 -6.85 -1.43 17.24
CA LEU A 189 -5.44 -1.55 16.85
C LEU A 189 -5.19 -0.90 15.49
N ASN A 190 -4.05 -0.20 15.37
CA ASN A 190 -3.49 0.24 14.11
C ASN A 190 -2.45 -0.78 13.63
N ILE A 191 -2.64 -1.38 12.46
CA ILE A 191 -1.70 -2.35 11.86
C ILE A 191 -0.95 -1.66 10.73
N VAL A 192 0.35 -1.54 10.86
CA VAL A 192 1.24 -0.93 9.86
C VAL A 192 1.87 -2.02 9.02
N ILE A 193 1.44 -2.16 7.77
CA ILE A 193 1.95 -3.19 6.83
C ILE A 193 3.30 -2.78 6.25
N ALA A 194 3.42 -1.54 5.78
CA ALA A 194 4.68 -0.97 5.30
C ALA A 194 5.11 0.18 6.22
N PRO A 195 6.09 -0.04 7.09
CA PRO A 195 6.58 0.95 8.05
C PRO A 195 6.95 2.28 7.42
N GLU A 196 7.56 2.28 6.26
CA GLU A 196 8.02 3.46 5.53
C GLU A 196 6.88 4.45 5.25
N PHE A 197 5.65 3.95 5.10
CA PHE A 197 4.46 4.75 4.82
C PHE A 197 3.51 4.90 6.02
N GLY A 198 3.62 4.02 7.01
CA GLY A 198 2.59 3.95 8.04
C GLY A 198 3.04 4.38 9.45
N VAL A 199 4.34 4.34 9.78
CA VAL A 199 4.79 4.58 11.17
C VAL A 199 4.46 5.98 11.63
N LYS A 200 4.77 7.00 10.83
CA LYS A 200 4.46 8.41 11.21
C LYS A 200 2.97 8.66 11.37
N ILE A 201 2.17 8.01 10.55
CA ILE A 201 0.70 8.06 10.65
C ILE A 201 0.23 7.38 11.94
N ALA A 202 0.79 6.20 12.26
CA ALA A 202 0.45 5.47 13.48
C ALA A 202 0.83 6.25 14.75
N GLU A 203 2.00 6.91 14.76
CA GLU A 203 2.43 7.81 15.83
C GLU A 203 1.42 8.95 16.03
N ALA A 204 1.04 9.63 14.95
CA ALA A 204 0.05 10.71 15.00
C ALA A 204 -1.34 10.23 15.45
N LEU A 205 -1.80 9.05 15.02
CA LEU A 205 -3.06 8.46 15.48
C LEU A 205 -3.01 8.06 16.96
N LYS A 206 -1.86 7.60 17.45
CA LYS A 206 -1.66 7.30 18.87
C LYS A 206 -1.76 8.56 19.72
N GLU A 207 -1.17 9.68 19.29
CA GLU A 207 -1.30 10.98 19.95
C GLU A 207 -2.74 11.50 19.93
N LEU A 208 -3.49 11.24 18.86
CA LEU A 208 -4.86 11.71 18.68
C LEU A 208 -5.90 10.92 19.50
N GLY A 209 -5.74 9.62 19.63
CA GLY A 209 -6.77 8.74 20.19
C GLY A 209 -6.26 7.64 21.11
N GLY A 210 -4.94 7.51 21.31
CA GLY A 210 -4.34 6.49 22.18
C GLY A 210 -4.38 5.06 21.63
N THR A 211 -4.83 4.85 20.39
CA THR A 211 -4.92 3.52 19.78
C THR A 211 -3.53 2.89 19.64
N GLU A 212 -3.37 1.66 20.16
CA GLU A 212 -2.12 0.90 20.05
C GLU A 212 -1.77 0.58 18.60
N CYS A 213 -0.46 0.39 18.34
CA CYS A 213 0.07 0.14 17.01
C CYS A 213 0.87 -1.16 16.97
N TYR A 214 0.61 -1.98 15.94
CA TYR A 214 1.45 -3.09 15.55
C TYR A 214 2.17 -2.75 14.25
N ILE A 215 3.48 -2.62 14.31
CA ILE A 215 4.34 -2.29 13.17
C ILE A 215 4.97 -3.58 12.66
N CYS A 216 4.68 -3.95 11.41
CA CYS A 216 5.30 -5.09 10.77
C CYS A 216 6.78 -4.81 10.52
N GLU A 217 7.67 -5.63 11.05
CA GLU A 217 9.10 -5.55 10.74
C GLU A 217 9.39 -5.85 9.26
N SER A 218 8.68 -6.83 8.70
CA SER A 218 8.61 -7.12 7.27
C SER A 218 7.17 -7.21 6.83
N GLN A 219 6.90 -6.92 5.57
CA GLN A 219 5.58 -7.15 5.01
C GLN A 219 5.23 -8.64 5.06
N PRO A 220 3.94 -9.03 5.20
CA PRO A 220 3.52 -10.43 5.28
C PRO A 220 3.57 -11.11 3.89
N VAL A 221 4.78 -11.25 3.35
CA VAL A 221 5.08 -11.94 2.08
C VAL A 221 5.43 -13.39 2.36
N GLY A 222 4.73 -14.31 1.72
CA GLY A 222 4.94 -15.74 1.90
C GLY A 222 4.16 -16.34 3.07
N PHE A 223 4.17 -17.67 3.15
CA PHE A 223 3.35 -18.43 4.10
C PHE A 223 3.72 -18.15 5.57
N LYS A 224 5.00 -18.34 5.93
CA LYS A 224 5.49 -18.18 7.30
C LYS A 224 5.28 -16.77 7.84
N ALA A 225 5.59 -15.75 7.02
CA ALA A 225 5.41 -14.35 7.41
C ALA A 225 3.93 -14.03 7.66
N THR A 226 3.03 -14.54 6.81
CA THR A 226 1.57 -14.36 6.96
C THR A 226 1.04 -15.03 8.23
N GLU A 227 1.48 -16.24 8.54
CA GLU A 227 1.08 -16.95 9.76
C GLU A 227 1.55 -16.24 11.03
N LEU A 228 2.80 -15.75 11.03
CA LEU A 228 3.36 -14.99 12.16
C LEU A 228 2.62 -13.66 12.33
N TRP A 229 2.37 -12.94 11.24
CA TRP A 229 1.57 -11.72 11.23
C TRP A 229 0.19 -11.93 11.86
N ALA A 230 -0.52 -12.97 11.44
CA ALA A 230 -1.84 -13.28 11.97
C ALA A 230 -1.80 -13.68 13.46
N LYS A 231 -0.80 -14.47 13.88
CA LYS A 231 -0.61 -14.86 15.29
C LYS A 231 -0.36 -13.66 16.19
N GLU A 232 0.52 -12.73 15.78
CA GLU A 232 0.81 -11.53 16.57
C GLU A 232 -0.42 -10.62 16.70
N ILE A 233 -1.22 -10.44 15.65
CA ILE A 233 -2.45 -9.67 15.72
C ILE A 233 -3.45 -10.34 16.69
N CYS A 234 -3.66 -11.64 16.57
CA CYS A 234 -4.55 -12.37 17.49
C CYS A 234 -4.09 -12.26 18.94
N LYS A 235 -2.77 -12.34 19.19
CA LYS A 235 -2.19 -12.18 20.51
C LYS A 235 -2.42 -10.77 21.08
N ILE A 236 -2.16 -9.71 20.31
CA ILE A 236 -2.36 -8.32 20.73
C ILE A 236 -3.84 -8.04 21.04
N LEU A 237 -4.75 -8.54 20.21
CA LEU A 237 -6.18 -8.35 20.36
C LEU A 237 -6.84 -9.33 21.35
N ALA A 238 -6.06 -10.21 21.97
CA ALA A 238 -6.53 -11.29 22.86
C ALA A 238 -7.59 -12.19 22.18
N LEU A 239 -7.37 -12.53 20.93
CA LEU A 239 -8.19 -13.43 20.12
C LEU A 239 -7.61 -14.86 20.14
N PRO A 240 -8.43 -15.88 19.84
CA PRO A 240 -7.92 -17.24 19.62
C PRO A 240 -6.90 -17.31 18.50
N ASP A 241 -6.03 -18.35 18.53
CA ASP A 241 -5.09 -18.62 17.45
C ASP A 241 -5.77 -18.64 16.07
N PRO A 242 -5.12 -18.12 15.02
CA PRO A 242 -5.68 -18.00 13.68
C PRO A 242 -5.66 -19.36 12.93
N ARG A 243 -6.31 -20.40 13.49
CA ARG A 243 -6.29 -21.78 12.96
C ARG A 243 -6.69 -21.86 11.49
N ARG A 244 -7.72 -21.11 11.09
CA ARG A 244 -8.20 -21.09 9.69
C ARG A 244 -7.13 -20.63 8.71
N ILE A 245 -6.31 -19.64 9.09
CA ILE A 245 -5.19 -19.15 8.27
C ILE A 245 -4.09 -20.21 8.19
N ILE A 246 -3.75 -20.85 9.32
CA ILE A 246 -2.74 -21.91 9.37
C ILE A 246 -3.16 -23.11 8.51
N GLU A 247 -4.40 -23.57 8.65
CA GLU A 247 -4.94 -24.69 7.86
C GLU A 247 -4.97 -24.38 6.35
N GLU A 248 -5.34 -23.14 5.98
CA GLU A 248 -5.30 -22.73 4.57
C GLU A 248 -3.86 -22.66 4.05
N SER A 249 -2.94 -22.12 4.83
CA SER A 249 -1.52 -22.09 4.51
C SER A 249 -0.97 -23.49 4.23
N GLU A 250 -1.27 -24.46 5.11
CA GLU A 250 -0.86 -25.85 4.94
C GLU A 250 -1.45 -26.49 3.66
N LYS A 251 -2.72 -26.24 3.36
CA LYS A 251 -3.38 -26.74 2.12
C LYS A 251 -2.70 -26.18 0.87
N ILE A 252 -2.36 -24.88 0.88
CA ILE A 252 -1.68 -24.26 -0.27
C ILE A 252 -0.26 -24.79 -0.40
N ARG A 253 0.49 -24.92 0.70
CA ARG A 253 1.85 -25.51 0.68
C ARG A 253 1.83 -26.95 0.16
N ALA A 254 0.87 -27.77 0.61
CA ALA A 254 0.73 -29.14 0.16
C ALA A 254 0.47 -29.23 -1.37
N ARG A 255 -0.20 -28.23 -1.95
CA ARG A 255 -0.38 -28.13 -3.41
C ARG A 255 0.87 -27.65 -4.13
N CYS A 256 1.63 -26.71 -3.55
CA CYS A 256 2.86 -26.18 -4.16
C CYS A 256 4.04 -27.15 -4.08
N TYR A 257 4.16 -27.89 -2.98
CA TYR A 257 5.29 -28.76 -2.71
C TYR A 257 5.63 -29.78 -3.83
N PRO A 258 4.68 -30.53 -4.39
CA PRO A 258 4.99 -31.48 -5.47
C PRO A 258 5.55 -30.81 -6.73
N LEU A 259 5.11 -29.58 -7.02
CA LEU A 259 5.58 -28.80 -8.17
C LEU A 259 7.02 -28.36 -7.99
N ILE A 260 7.32 -27.78 -6.83
CA ILE A 260 8.67 -27.34 -6.46
C ILE A 260 9.63 -28.55 -6.39
N SER A 261 9.21 -29.63 -5.71
CA SER A 261 10.02 -30.84 -5.55
C SER A 261 10.33 -31.49 -6.90
N ARG A 262 9.35 -31.57 -7.80
CA ARG A 262 9.56 -32.11 -9.14
C ARG A 262 10.54 -31.28 -9.96
N LEU A 263 10.36 -29.94 -9.94
CA LEU A 263 11.28 -29.02 -10.63
C LEU A 263 12.71 -29.19 -10.08
N ASN A 264 12.84 -29.15 -8.75
CA ASN A 264 14.14 -29.29 -8.10
C ASN A 264 14.82 -30.62 -8.42
N SER A 265 14.07 -31.73 -8.40
CA SER A 265 14.63 -33.07 -8.71
C SER A 265 15.12 -33.20 -10.16
N LEU A 266 14.51 -32.46 -11.10
CA LEU A 266 14.85 -32.55 -12.52
C LEU A 266 15.96 -31.57 -12.91
N THR A 267 16.03 -30.39 -12.28
CA THR A 267 16.84 -29.28 -12.74
C THR A 267 17.74 -28.67 -11.68
N GLY A 268 17.53 -28.97 -10.42
CA GLY A 268 18.16 -28.30 -9.28
C GLY A 268 17.48 -26.98 -8.87
N LEU A 269 16.63 -26.43 -9.75
CA LEU A 269 15.90 -25.18 -9.49
C LEU A 269 14.83 -25.35 -8.39
N PRO A 270 14.54 -24.32 -7.62
CA PRO A 270 15.18 -23.00 -7.53
C PRO A 270 16.32 -22.90 -6.52
N THR A 271 16.68 -23.98 -5.81
CA THR A 271 17.62 -23.99 -4.70
C THR A 271 19.02 -23.53 -5.14
N GLY A 272 19.60 -22.56 -4.44
CA GLY A 272 20.92 -21.99 -4.72
C GLY A 272 20.96 -20.99 -5.87
N HIS A 273 19.91 -20.86 -6.65
CA HIS A 273 19.86 -19.92 -7.79
C HIS A 273 19.72 -18.46 -7.32
N PRO A 274 20.35 -17.50 -8.05
CA PRO A 274 20.40 -16.12 -7.62
C PRO A 274 19.10 -15.37 -7.91
N PHE A 275 18.75 -14.45 -7.00
CA PHE A 275 17.68 -13.49 -7.20
C PHE A 275 18.11 -12.07 -6.89
N ALA A 276 17.40 -11.08 -7.43
CA ALA A 276 17.57 -9.68 -7.08
C ALA A 276 16.26 -9.02 -6.66
N VAL A 277 16.34 -8.06 -5.76
CA VAL A 277 15.19 -7.28 -5.26
C VAL A 277 15.52 -5.79 -5.29
N GLU A 278 14.59 -5.00 -5.83
CA GLU A 278 14.59 -3.54 -5.69
C GLU A 278 13.32 -3.12 -4.96
N GLY A 279 13.46 -2.62 -3.74
CA GLY A 279 12.32 -2.23 -2.92
C GLY A 279 12.73 -1.46 -1.68
N ARG A 280 11.78 -1.13 -0.82
CA ARG A 280 12.06 -0.52 0.48
C ARG A 280 12.48 -1.59 1.48
N TYR A 281 13.02 -1.20 2.62
CA TYR A 281 13.56 -2.15 3.59
C TYR A 281 12.57 -3.23 4.03
N SER A 282 11.33 -2.87 4.39
CA SER A 282 10.32 -3.85 4.85
C SER A 282 9.86 -4.78 3.73
N GLU A 283 9.78 -4.26 2.51
CA GLU A 283 9.42 -4.98 1.30
C GLU A 283 10.52 -5.95 0.88
N ALA A 284 11.76 -5.44 0.76
CA ALA A 284 12.94 -6.27 0.47
C ALA A 284 13.12 -7.39 1.49
N LEU A 285 12.95 -7.09 2.80
CA LEU A 285 13.03 -8.10 3.85
C LEU A 285 11.97 -9.19 3.69
N GLY A 286 10.73 -8.82 3.34
CA GLY A 286 9.65 -9.77 3.10
C GLY A 286 9.97 -10.73 1.96
N TYR A 287 10.41 -10.22 0.82
CA TYR A 287 10.79 -11.05 -0.33
C TYR A 287 12.05 -11.88 -0.03
N CYS A 288 13.09 -11.30 0.58
CA CYS A 288 14.30 -12.04 0.95
C CYS A 288 13.99 -13.23 1.89
N LYS A 289 13.16 -13.02 2.93
CA LYS A 289 12.72 -14.11 3.80
C LYS A 289 12.02 -15.21 3.03
N PHE A 290 11.11 -14.86 2.13
CA PHE A 290 10.37 -15.85 1.36
C PHE A 290 11.24 -16.62 0.36
N LEU A 291 12.06 -15.92 -0.43
CA LEU A 291 12.91 -16.54 -1.44
C LEU A 291 14.01 -17.40 -0.83
N LEU A 292 14.65 -16.91 0.22
CA LEU A 292 15.77 -17.61 0.85
C LEU A 292 15.28 -18.76 1.75
N GLU A 293 14.26 -18.53 2.62
CA GLU A 293 13.80 -19.56 3.55
C GLU A 293 12.90 -20.63 2.92
N TYR A 294 12.06 -20.25 1.93
CA TYR A 294 11.10 -21.18 1.33
C TYR A 294 11.63 -21.89 0.09
N PHE A 295 12.37 -21.18 -0.76
CA PHE A 295 12.92 -21.73 -2.00
C PHE A 295 14.42 -22.09 -1.90
N GLY A 296 15.13 -21.60 -0.90
CA GLY A 296 16.57 -21.78 -0.80
C GLY A 296 17.36 -21.01 -1.87
N MET A 297 16.77 -19.96 -2.44
CA MET A 297 17.45 -19.10 -3.41
C MET A 297 18.42 -18.15 -2.70
N THR A 298 19.44 -17.66 -3.42
CA THR A 298 20.47 -16.79 -2.87
C THR A 298 20.32 -15.35 -3.39
N PRO A 299 20.31 -14.32 -2.53
CA PRO A 299 20.26 -12.94 -3.01
C PRO A 299 21.59 -12.56 -3.67
N ASP A 300 21.52 -12.08 -4.91
CA ASP A 300 22.65 -11.57 -5.67
C ASP A 300 22.77 -10.05 -5.55
N SER A 301 21.64 -9.34 -5.62
CA SER A 301 21.59 -7.89 -5.46
C SER A 301 20.32 -7.47 -4.72
N ILE A 302 20.47 -6.55 -3.76
CA ILE A 302 19.36 -5.94 -3.03
C ILE A 302 19.53 -4.43 -3.07
N SER A 303 18.75 -3.77 -3.92
CA SER A 303 18.75 -2.32 -4.06
C SER A 303 17.64 -1.68 -3.23
N ILE A 304 18.03 -0.81 -2.32
CA ILE A 304 17.08 -0.15 -1.42
C ILE A 304 16.66 1.21 -1.96
N LEU A 305 15.35 1.38 -2.11
CA LEU A 305 14.68 2.64 -2.40
C LEU A 305 14.41 3.42 -1.10
N ASP A 306 14.34 4.76 -1.19
CA ASP A 306 14.01 5.63 -0.05
C ASP A 306 14.83 5.30 1.22
N LYS A 307 16.16 5.26 1.10
CA LYS A 307 17.12 4.81 2.14
C LYS A 307 17.03 5.58 3.46
N ASP A 308 16.47 6.76 3.45
CA ASP A 308 16.22 7.59 4.63
C ASP A 308 15.02 7.14 5.47
N MET A 309 14.21 6.21 4.94
CA MET A 309 13.11 5.56 5.65
C MET A 309 13.55 4.20 6.19
N ASP A 310 14.37 4.21 7.23
CA ASP A 310 15.20 3.07 7.66
C ASP A 310 14.59 2.17 8.74
N TYR A 311 13.27 2.20 8.92
CA TYR A 311 12.55 1.47 9.97
C TYR A 311 12.88 -0.04 10.05
N SER A 312 12.99 -0.72 8.91
CA SER A 312 13.30 -2.16 8.85
C SER A 312 14.75 -2.45 8.44
N LYS A 313 15.62 -1.43 8.41
CA LYS A 313 17.02 -1.57 7.98
C LYS A 313 17.79 -2.60 8.79
N ASN A 314 17.80 -2.42 10.12
CA ASN A 314 18.52 -3.33 11.01
C ASN A 314 18.01 -4.77 10.91
N ALA A 315 16.71 -4.95 10.74
CA ALA A 315 16.11 -6.27 10.57
C ALA A 315 16.56 -6.94 9.27
N LEU A 316 16.59 -6.20 8.15
CA LEU A 316 17.12 -6.71 6.88
C LEU A 316 18.60 -7.04 6.99
N GLU A 317 19.42 -6.13 7.51
CA GLU A 317 20.86 -6.34 7.65
C GLU A 317 21.18 -7.54 8.55
N ASN A 318 20.50 -7.68 9.68
CA ASN A 318 20.66 -8.81 10.60
C ASN A 318 20.25 -10.13 9.95
N PHE A 319 19.12 -10.13 9.22
CA PHE A 319 18.67 -11.31 8.50
C PHE A 319 19.70 -11.75 7.46
N LEU A 320 20.15 -10.85 6.59
CA LEU A 320 21.16 -11.17 5.58
C LEU A 320 22.50 -11.60 6.18
N SER A 321 22.90 -10.98 7.30
CA SER A 321 24.13 -11.35 8.02
C SER A 321 24.03 -12.76 8.60
N ALA A 322 22.87 -13.16 9.14
CA ALA A 322 22.64 -14.50 9.68
C ALA A 322 22.79 -15.60 8.63
N TYR A 323 22.49 -15.28 7.37
CA TYR A 323 22.69 -16.19 6.23
C TYR A 323 24.04 -16.00 5.49
N GLY A 324 24.88 -15.06 5.92
CA GLY A 324 26.18 -14.80 5.29
C GLY A 324 26.11 -14.12 3.92
N VAL A 325 24.98 -13.46 3.59
CA VAL A 325 24.71 -12.90 2.26
C VAL A 325 24.54 -11.37 2.27
N LYS A 326 25.07 -10.69 3.29
CA LYS A 326 24.95 -9.23 3.43
C LYS A 326 25.59 -8.46 2.27
N SER A 327 26.59 -9.01 1.60
CA SER A 327 27.24 -8.41 0.43
C SER A 327 26.29 -8.10 -0.74
N ALA A 328 25.11 -8.76 -0.79
CA ALA A 328 24.07 -8.45 -1.78
C ALA A 328 23.56 -7.00 -1.70
N LEU A 329 23.69 -6.33 -0.56
CA LEU A 329 23.35 -4.90 -0.40
C LEU A 329 24.35 -3.95 -1.08
N GLU A 330 25.54 -4.42 -1.43
CA GLU A 330 26.61 -3.64 -2.04
C GLU A 330 26.53 -3.67 -3.59
N LYS A 331 25.92 -4.74 -4.15
CA LYS A 331 25.78 -4.92 -5.59
C LYS A 331 24.57 -4.14 -6.11
N GLN A 332 24.77 -3.37 -7.16
CA GLN A 332 23.68 -2.64 -7.79
C GLN A 332 22.78 -3.58 -8.61
N ILE A 333 21.47 -3.33 -8.63
CA ILE A 333 20.53 -4.19 -9.36
C ILE A 333 20.81 -4.19 -10.88
N MET A 334 21.34 -3.11 -11.41
CA MET A 334 21.69 -3.01 -12.83
C MET A 334 22.87 -3.91 -13.23
N ASP A 335 23.61 -4.45 -12.26
CA ASP A 335 24.74 -5.36 -12.47
C ASP A 335 24.43 -6.77 -11.95
N THR A 336 23.15 -7.07 -11.76
CA THR A 336 22.72 -8.37 -11.20
C THR A 336 22.86 -9.51 -12.21
N ASP A 337 23.25 -10.68 -11.67
CA ASP A 337 23.18 -11.98 -12.34
C ASP A 337 21.93 -12.78 -11.87
N GLY A 338 20.99 -12.11 -11.22
CA GLY A 338 19.78 -12.73 -10.69
C GLY A 338 18.90 -13.35 -11.77
N GLU A 339 18.54 -14.61 -11.63
CA GLU A 339 17.63 -15.31 -12.53
C GLU A 339 16.16 -14.97 -12.28
N ILE A 340 15.84 -14.48 -11.08
CA ILE A 340 14.58 -13.86 -10.72
C ILE A 340 14.85 -12.44 -10.25
N VAL A 341 14.20 -11.47 -10.86
CA VAL A 341 14.33 -10.04 -10.50
C VAL A 341 12.98 -9.49 -10.08
N LEU A 342 12.89 -9.07 -8.83
CA LEU A 342 11.71 -8.41 -8.26
C LEU A 342 11.99 -6.90 -8.20
N ALA A 343 11.38 -6.13 -9.07
CA ALA A 343 11.66 -4.69 -9.19
C ALA A 343 10.46 -3.93 -9.79
N CYS A 344 10.58 -2.63 -9.98
CA CYS A 344 9.60 -1.90 -10.78
C CYS A 344 9.77 -2.20 -12.29
N GLY A 345 8.70 -1.96 -13.06
CA GLY A 345 8.70 -2.24 -14.50
C GLY A 345 9.80 -1.50 -15.28
N ASN A 346 10.21 -0.30 -14.85
CA ASN A 346 11.31 0.43 -15.46
C ASN A 346 12.65 -0.30 -15.30
N THR A 347 12.96 -0.77 -14.10
CA THR A 347 14.19 -1.53 -13.82
C THR A 347 14.20 -2.85 -14.56
N ILE A 348 13.08 -3.59 -14.56
CA ILE A 348 12.92 -4.83 -15.34
C ILE A 348 13.13 -4.55 -16.83
N GLY A 349 12.50 -3.50 -17.36
CA GLY A 349 12.64 -3.12 -18.76
C GLY A 349 14.08 -2.73 -19.14
N ALA A 350 14.73 -1.95 -18.28
CA ALA A 350 16.13 -1.54 -18.51
C ALA A 350 17.10 -2.73 -18.51
N LEU A 351 16.93 -3.69 -17.59
CA LEU A 351 17.72 -4.92 -17.55
C LEU A 351 17.51 -5.78 -18.82
N LYS A 352 16.26 -5.95 -19.26
CA LYS A 352 15.96 -6.68 -20.50
C LYS A 352 16.56 -6.00 -21.74
N LEU A 353 16.57 -4.68 -21.78
CA LEU A 353 17.22 -3.93 -22.88
C LEU A 353 18.75 -4.09 -22.89
N LYS A 354 19.38 -4.38 -21.75
CA LYS A 354 20.79 -4.78 -21.68
C LYS A 354 21.07 -6.20 -22.21
N GLY A 355 20.03 -6.97 -22.51
CA GLY A 355 20.15 -8.35 -22.98
C GLY A 355 20.25 -9.39 -21.87
N THR A 356 19.94 -9.04 -20.62
CA THR A 356 19.93 -9.98 -19.50
C THR A 356 18.69 -10.89 -19.59
N ASP A 357 18.87 -12.20 -19.48
CA ASP A 357 17.76 -13.17 -19.43
C ASP A 357 17.44 -13.53 -17.98
N PHE A 358 16.21 -13.26 -17.56
CA PHE A 358 15.71 -13.51 -16.20
C PHE A 358 14.18 -13.50 -16.15
N GLY A 359 13.61 -14.12 -15.14
CA GLY A 359 12.20 -13.99 -14.79
C GLY A 359 11.95 -12.68 -14.03
N GLY A 360 11.26 -11.73 -14.67
CA GLY A 360 10.91 -10.45 -14.05
C GLY A 360 9.58 -10.52 -13.30
N ILE A 361 9.55 -10.06 -12.06
CA ILE A 361 8.35 -9.92 -11.23
C ILE A 361 8.20 -8.44 -10.85
N ASP A 362 7.16 -7.82 -11.41
CA ASP A 362 6.86 -6.41 -11.17
C ASP A 362 6.19 -6.22 -9.81
N ILE A 363 6.88 -5.56 -8.87
CA ILE A 363 6.41 -5.38 -7.47
C ILE A 363 5.98 -3.97 -7.13
N SER A 364 6.38 -2.97 -7.92
CA SER A 364 6.07 -1.56 -7.67
C SER A 364 5.78 -0.79 -8.96
N LEU A 365 5.18 0.37 -8.85
CA LEU A 365 4.96 1.26 -9.99
C LEU A 365 6.24 2.03 -10.36
N PRO A 366 6.42 2.37 -11.65
CA PRO A 366 5.53 2.11 -12.78
C PRO A 366 5.60 0.67 -13.28
N ALA A 367 4.43 0.09 -13.58
CA ALA A 367 4.31 -1.23 -14.18
C ALA A 367 4.41 -1.12 -15.71
N LEU A 368 5.43 -1.70 -16.31
CA LEU A 368 5.62 -1.72 -17.74
C LEU A 368 5.50 -3.14 -18.29
N GLY A 369 4.68 -3.28 -19.35
CA GLY A 369 4.56 -4.55 -20.05
C GLY A 369 3.63 -5.59 -19.43
N TYR A 370 2.90 -5.22 -18.37
CA TYR A 370 1.92 -6.11 -17.73
C TYR A 370 0.56 -5.43 -17.60
N ILE A 371 -0.49 -6.15 -17.96
CA ILE A 371 -1.88 -5.75 -17.76
C ILE A 371 -2.52 -6.80 -16.88
N ASP A 372 -3.04 -6.38 -15.72
CA ASP A 372 -3.77 -7.26 -14.82
C ASP A 372 -5.26 -6.94 -14.91
N VAL A 373 -6.05 -7.96 -15.21
CA VAL A 373 -7.52 -7.91 -15.23
C VAL A 373 -8.08 -8.42 -13.90
N ILE A 374 -7.39 -9.41 -13.32
CA ILE A 374 -7.78 -10.01 -12.04
C ILE A 374 -6.96 -9.35 -10.93
N PRO A 375 -7.57 -8.95 -9.80
CA PRO A 375 -6.83 -8.48 -8.64
C PRO A 375 -5.80 -9.52 -8.19
N LYS A 376 -4.53 -9.15 -8.22
CA LYS A 376 -3.40 -9.97 -7.76
C LYS A 376 -2.83 -9.37 -6.49
N THR A 377 -2.17 -10.17 -5.69
CA THR A 377 -1.48 -9.72 -4.48
C THR A 377 -0.14 -10.44 -4.34
N HIS A 378 0.82 -9.78 -3.69
CA HIS A 378 2.03 -10.44 -3.19
C HIS A 378 2.00 -10.63 -1.67
N LEU A 379 0.97 -10.10 -1.00
CA LEU A 379 0.78 -10.26 0.44
C LEU A 379 -0.11 -11.47 0.75
N GLY A 380 0.02 -11.98 1.95
CA GLY A 380 -0.85 -13.03 2.45
C GLY A 380 -0.63 -14.39 1.80
N LEU A 381 -1.62 -15.26 1.96
CA LEU A 381 -1.57 -16.64 1.45
C LEU A 381 -1.80 -16.72 -0.05
N SER A 382 -2.71 -15.90 -0.57
CA SER A 382 -2.95 -15.79 -2.03
C SER A 382 -1.71 -15.24 -2.73
N GLY A 383 -1.04 -14.26 -2.11
CA GLY A 383 0.22 -13.71 -2.60
C GLY A 383 1.36 -14.72 -2.58
N ALA A 384 1.46 -15.53 -1.53
CA ALA A 384 2.43 -16.61 -1.47
C ALA A 384 2.25 -17.62 -2.61
N ALA A 385 1.00 -18.02 -2.89
CA ALA A 385 0.68 -18.93 -3.99
C ALA A 385 1.04 -18.33 -5.36
N LEU A 386 0.69 -17.05 -5.58
CA LEU A 386 1.03 -16.34 -6.82
C LEU A 386 2.55 -16.22 -7.01
N LEU A 387 3.28 -15.87 -5.95
CA LEU A 387 4.74 -15.78 -6.03
C LEU A 387 5.39 -17.13 -6.34
N VAL A 388 4.88 -18.25 -5.78
CA VAL A 388 5.33 -19.61 -6.17
C VAL A 388 5.16 -19.80 -7.68
N GLU A 389 3.99 -19.48 -8.23
CA GLU A 389 3.72 -19.61 -9.66
C GLU A 389 4.64 -18.73 -10.51
N LEU A 390 4.79 -17.46 -10.15
CA LEU A 390 5.62 -16.51 -10.89
C LEU A 390 7.11 -16.90 -10.87
N ILE A 391 7.62 -17.37 -9.73
CA ILE A 391 9.01 -17.79 -9.59
C ILE A 391 9.26 -19.06 -10.44
N LEU A 392 8.42 -20.09 -10.31
CA LEU A 392 8.60 -21.34 -11.07
C LEU A 392 8.47 -21.12 -12.58
N ASN A 393 7.57 -20.23 -13.03
CA ASN A 393 7.42 -19.90 -14.44
C ASN A 393 8.49 -18.92 -14.94
N GLY A 394 9.11 -18.16 -14.06
CA GLY A 394 10.18 -17.20 -14.38
C GLY A 394 11.56 -17.86 -14.51
N LEU A 395 11.77 -18.98 -13.82
CA LEU A 395 12.98 -19.77 -13.94
C LEU A 395 12.96 -20.56 -15.24
N ARG A 396 13.95 -20.35 -16.11
CA ARG A 396 14.04 -21.03 -17.42
C ARG A 396 15.11 -22.12 -17.37
N PHE A 397 14.89 -23.14 -18.20
CA PHE A 397 15.80 -24.26 -18.37
C PHE A 397 16.89 -23.92 -19.41
#